data_4f521db122c9afb91e34ef83ad967b09
#
_entry.id   4f521db122c9afb91e34ef83ad967b09
#
_cell.length_a   1.000
_cell.length_b   1.000
_cell.length_c   1.000
_cell.angle_alpha   90.00
_cell.angle_beta   90.00
_cell.angle_gamma   90.00
#
_symmetry.space_group_name_H-M   'P 1'
#
loop_
_entity.id
_entity.type
_entity.pdbx_description
1 polymer ?
#
loop_
_entity_poly.entity_id
_entity_poly.type
_entity_poly.pdbx_seq_one_letter_code
_entity_poly.pdbx_strand_id
1 'polypeptide(L)'
;MQIIKPEEVLSEYLPPLSDHEAVIEAHRCLYCYDAPCTQACPTHIDIPKFIKKIATGNLLGSARTILESNLMGATCARVCPVEELCEGACVLGAEHRPIMIGRLQRYATDYIYQQGIDLFKPGAPTGKRVAVIGAGPAGLTCAGELAKLGHSVTVFEKRELPNGLSTYGITLLREPVEVALAEAEMVRRLGVEIKTQMELGRNLRWEEVYGNFDAVFLGVGLGPVPALGIPGEEFILDGLSYIETSKMNPGALQVGREVVVIGAGNTAVDCATIAKRLGAERVTMVYRRTQKEMTAYPFEFEFAKKEGIEFRFLTQPVEVLLQDGRVMGLKCVRMRLGAPDATGRPVPVPVAGSEFVLACDQVVKAIGQEKPALAELLGLKTEKGFIKVDPDYQTSLPRVYAGGDCIRAKGPASTVMAVQDGKLAARAIHCRLVSSPGAAADD
;
A
#
# COMPACT_ATOMS: atom_id res chain seq x y z
N MET A 1 -18.63 32.79 -6.64
CA MET A 1 -17.74 31.64 -6.77
C MET A 1 -17.96 30.78 -5.55
N GLN A 2 -18.56 29.60 -5.69
CA GLN A 2 -18.67 28.66 -4.58
C GLN A 2 -17.25 28.19 -4.22
N ILE A 3 -16.86 28.37 -2.97
CA ILE A 3 -15.60 27.80 -2.45
C ILE A 3 -15.86 26.30 -2.33
N ILE A 4 -15.36 25.54 -3.30
CA ILE A 4 -15.39 24.06 -3.26
C ILE A 4 -14.45 23.64 -2.12
N LYS A 5 -14.91 22.81 -1.21
CA LYS A 5 -14.08 22.35 -0.10
C LYS A 5 -13.04 21.32 -0.62
N PRO A 6 -11.81 21.34 -0.10
CA PRO A 6 -10.77 20.38 -0.53
C PRO A 6 -11.21 18.93 -0.47
N GLU A 7 -12.00 18.54 0.53
CA GLU A 7 -12.53 17.19 0.71
C GLU A 7 -13.46 16.76 -0.44
N GLU A 8 -14.21 17.69 -1.01
CA GLU A 8 -15.12 17.41 -2.14
C GLU A 8 -14.32 17.18 -3.44
N VAL A 9 -13.22 17.91 -3.63
CA VAL A 9 -12.34 17.79 -4.81
C VAL A 9 -11.51 16.52 -4.77
N LEU A 10 -11.12 16.07 -3.57
CA LEU A 10 -10.34 14.86 -3.32
C LEU A 10 -11.21 13.63 -3.05
N SER A 11 -12.50 13.68 -3.33
CA SER A 11 -13.38 12.50 -3.21
C SER A 11 -12.95 11.35 -4.13
N GLU A 12 -13.34 10.13 -3.79
CA GLU A 12 -13.00 8.92 -4.55
C GLU A 12 -13.40 9.06 -6.04
N TYR A 13 -12.43 8.79 -6.94
CA TYR A 13 -12.65 8.91 -8.39
C TYR A 13 -13.48 7.75 -8.97
N LEU A 14 -13.56 6.62 -8.27
CA LEU A 14 -14.45 5.50 -8.59
C LEU A 14 -15.57 5.43 -7.54
N PRO A 15 -16.78 5.96 -7.83
CA PRO A 15 -17.89 5.89 -6.89
C PRO A 15 -18.34 4.42 -6.66
N PRO A 16 -18.97 4.11 -5.52
CA PRO A 16 -19.52 2.77 -5.29
C PRO A 16 -20.57 2.43 -6.36
N LEU A 17 -20.79 1.14 -6.60
CA LEU A 17 -21.93 0.68 -7.38
C LEU A 17 -23.21 0.85 -6.55
N SER A 18 -24.29 1.27 -7.20
CA SER A 18 -25.64 1.14 -6.64
C SER A 18 -26.05 -0.36 -6.59
N ASP A 19 -27.05 -0.68 -5.79
CA ASP A 19 -27.57 -2.06 -5.70
C ASP A 19 -27.95 -2.63 -7.06
N HIS A 20 -28.59 -1.80 -7.89
CA HIS A 20 -29.00 -2.21 -9.24
C HIS A 20 -27.78 -2.48 -10.15
N GLU A 21 -26.80 -1.59 -10.17
CA GLU A 21 -25.57 -1.77 -10.95
C GLU A 21 -24.77 -2.99 -10.48
N ALA A 22 -24.66 -3.20 -9.16
CA ALA A 22 -23.95 -4.35 -8.61
C ALA A 22 -24.58 -5.68 -9.03
N VAL A 23 -25.91 -5.78 -8.99
CA VAL A 23 -26.63 -6.98 -9.42
C VAL A 23 -26.48 -7.23 -10.92
N ILE A 24 -26.62 -6.19 -11.76
CA ILE A 24 -26.42 -6.30 -13.21
C ILE A 24 -24.99 -6.76 -13.52
N GLU A 25 -24.00 -6.12 -12.92
CA GLU A 25 -22.59 -6.46 -13.15
C GLU A 25 -22.26 -7.88 -12.66
N ALA A 26 -22.82 -8.30 -11.52
CA ALA A 26 -22.64 -9.65 -10.99
C ALA A 26 -23.24 -10.73 -11.93
N HIS A 27 -24.36 -10.43 -12.60
CA HIS A 27 -24.97 -11.35 -13.58
C HIS A 27 -24.17 -11.50 -14.89
N ARG A 28 -23.25 -10.59 -15.19
CA ARG A 28 -22.33 -10.74 -16.34
C ARG A 28 -21.27 -11.83 -16.12
N CYS A 29 -21.00 -12.21 -14.86
CA CYS A 29 -19.97 -13.19 -14.53
C CYS A 29 -20.33 -14.58 -15.08
N LEU A 30 -19.38 -15.23 -15.73
CA LEU A 30 -19.57 -16.57 -16.31
C LEU A 30 -19.45 -17.70 -15.27
N TYR A 31 -19.03 -17.37 -14.04
CA TYR A 31 -18.82 -18.35 -12.96
C TYR A 31 -17.89 -19.49 -13.35
N CYS A 32 -16.74 -19.16 -13.97
CA CYS A 32 -15.77 -20.13 -14.48
C CYS A 32 -15.33 -21.11 -13.38
N TYR A 33 -15.20 -22.39 -13.73
CA TYR A 33 -14.76 -23.45 -12.80
C TYR A 33 -13.30 -23.22 -12.37
N ASP A 34 -12.37 -23.16 -13.32
CA ASP A 34 -10.96 -22.81 -13.08
C ASP A 34 -10.74 -21.32 -13.30
N ALA A 35 -11.35 -20.50 -12.47
CA ALA A 35 -11.41 -19.05 -12.65
C ALA A 35 -10.02 -18.39 -12.71
N PRO A 36 -9.57 -17.85 -13.87
CA PRO A 36 -8.27 -17.19 -13.98
C PRO A 36 -8.17 -15.97 -13.07
N CYS A 37 -9.28 -15.27 -12.81
CA CYS A 37 -9.32 -14.14 -11.89
C CYS A 37 -8.99 -14.55 -10.43
N THR A 38 -9.43 -15.74 -9.98
CA THR A 38 -9.06 -16.30 -8.66
C THR A 38 -7.56 -16.65 -8.62
N GLN A 39 -7.03 -17.22 -9.70
CA GLN A 39 -5.62 -17.56 -9.81
C GLN A 39 -4.72 -16.30 -9.81
N ALA A 40 -5.17 -15.23 -10.47
CA ALA A 40 -4.46 -13.96 -10.52
C ALA A 40 -4.56 -13.15 -9.21
N CYS A 41 -5.49 -13.49 -8.31
CA CYS A 41 -5.62 -12.83 -7.03
C CYS A 41 -4.55 -13.36 -6.05
N PRO A 42 -3.61 -12.54 -5.54
CA PRO A 42 -2.56 -13.00 -4.64
C PRO A 42 -3.09 -13.66 -3.36
N THR A 43 -4.24 -13.24 -2.85
CA THR A 43 -4.88 -13.83 -1.67
C THR A 43 -5.85 -14.98 -1.99
N HIS A 44 -6.01 -15.30 -3.29
CA HIS A 44 -6.87 -16.37 -3.80
C HIS A 44 -8.32 -16.29 -3.31
N ILE A 45 -8.92 -15.09 -3.39
CA ILE A 45 -10.36 -14.92 -3.15
C ILE A 45 -11.12 -15.76 -4.18
N ASP A 46 -12.09 -16.56 -3.73
CA ASP A 46 -13.01 -17.27 -4.63
C ASP A 46 -13.98 -16.26 -5.30
N ILE A 47 -13.48 -15.66 -6.41
CA ILE A 47 -14.14 -14.54 -7.08
C ILE A 47 -15.51 -14.95 -7.67
N PRO A 48 -15.64 -16.05 -8.41
CA PRO A 48 -16.96 -16.49 -8.91
C PRO A 48 -17.97 -16.69 -7.78
N LYS A 49 -17.55 -17.25 -6.64
CA LYS A 49 -18.41 -17.52 -5.51
C LYS A 49 -18.94 -16.26 -4.84
N PHE A 50 -18.08 -15.26 -4.59
CA PHE A 50 -18.57 -14.03 -3.97
C PHE A 50 -19.47 -13.23 -4.93
N ILE A 51 -19.16 -13.20 -6.23
CA ILE A 51 -19.98 -12.55 -7.25
C ILE A 51 -21.34 -13.23 -7.36
N LYS A 52 -21.38 -14.57 -7.38
CA LYS A 52 -22.64 -15.32 -7.40
C LYS A 52 -23.52 -14.97 -6.21
N LYS A 53 -22.93 -14.80 -5.02
CA LYS A 53 -23.66 -14.42 -3.82
C LYS A 53 -24.25 -13.00 -3.91
N ILE A 54 -23.54 -12.04 -4.57
CA ILE A 54 -24.11 -10.72 -4.88
C ILE A 54 -25.33 -10.88 -5.80
N ALA A 55 -25.19 -11.61 -6.91
CA ALA A 55 -26.26 -11.84 -7.88
C ALA A 55 -27.52 -12.48 -7.27
N THR A 56 -27.38 -13.20 -6.16
CA THR A 56 -28.50 -13.88 -5.46
C THR A 56 -28.91 -13.18 -4.15
N GLY A 57 -28.47 -11.95 -3.90
CA GLY A 57 -28.85 -11.16 -2.72
C GLY A 57 -28.19 -11.57 -1.40
N ASN A 58 -27.23 -12.50 -1.40
CA ASN A 58 -26.53 -12.94 -0.19
C ASN A 58 -25.26 -12.12 0.07
N LEU A 59 -25.40 -10.83 0.44
CA LEU A 59 -24.28 -9.92 0.67
C LEU A 59 -23.41 -10.35 1.85
N LEU A 60 -24.01 -10.82 2.95
CA LEU A 60 -23.27 -11.33 4.10
C LEU A 60 -22.37 -12.50 3.70
N GLY A 61 -22.89 -13.46 2.94
CA GLY A 61 -22.11 -14.59 2.44
C GLY A 61 -21.04 -14.17 1.42
N SER A 62 -21.31 -13.13 0.62
CA SER A 62 -20.35 -12.56 -0.32
C SER A 62 -19.15 -11.95 0.41
N ALA A 63 -19.40 -11.03 1.34
CA ALA A 63 -18.36 -10.39 2.16
C ALA A 63 -17.55 -11.42 2.96
N ARG A 64 -18.22 -12.44 3.54
CA ARG A 64 -17.53 -13.53 4.23
C ARG A 64 -16.54 -14.26 3.31
N THR A 65 -16.94 -14.58 2.07
CA THR A 65 -16.05 -15.24 1.09
C THR A 65 -14.81 -14.41 0.79
N ILE A 66 -14.95 -13.09 0.71
CA ILE A 66 -13.85 -12.15 0.49
C ILE A 66 -12.93 -12.12 1.73
N LEU A 67 -13.50 -11.83 2.90
CA LEU A 67 -12.76 -11.55 4.12
C LEU A 67 -12.13 -12.80 4.76
N GLU A 68 -12.63 -14.00 4.49
CA GLU A 68 -11.97 -15.26 4.83
C GLU A 68 -10.64 -15.44 4.11
N SER A 69 -10.50 -14.90 2.90
CA SER A 69 -9.27 -14.96 2.11
C SER A 69 -8.39 -13.73 2.28
N ASN A 70 -8.99 -12.57 2.57
CA ASN A 70 -8.31 -11.27 2.61
C ASN A 70 -8.97 -10.35 3.64
N LEU A 71 -8.40 -10.27 4.85
CA LEU A 71 -8.93 -9.42 5.93
C LEU A 71 -8.93 -7.91 5.59
N MET A 72 -8.07 -7.46 4.67
CA MET A 72 -8.04 -6.09 4.15
C MET A 72 -8.81 -6.00 2.82
N GLY A 73 -9.95 -6.65 2.74
CA GLY A 73 -10.74 -6.79 1.53
C GLY A 73 -11.34 -5.49 1.02
N ALA A 74 -11.67 -4.54 1.89
CA ALA A 74 -12.22 -3.24 1.51
C ALA A 74 -11.15 -2.29 0.95
N THR A 75 -9.98 -2.24 1.59
CA THR A 75 -8.79 -1.56 1.06
C THR A 75 -8.40 -2.15 -0.30
N CYS A 76 -8.21 -3.47 -0.38
CA CYS A 76 -7.83 -4.14 -1.63
C CYS A 76 -8.85 -3.91 -2.77
N ALA A 77 -10.13 -3.82 -2.46
CA ALA A 77 -11.17 -3.52 -3.45
C ALA A 77 -11.02 -2.14 -4.11
N ARG A 78 -10.33 -1.21 -3.43
CA ARG A 78 -10.10 0.17 -3.88
C ARG A 78 -8.73 0.40 -4.50
N VAL A 79 -7.71 -0.29 -3.98
CA VAL A 79 -6.30 0.05 -4.28
C VAL A 79 -5.52 -1.04 -5.03
N CYS A 80 -6.09 -2.24 -5.20
CA CYS A 80 -5.45 -3.25 -6.03
C CYS A 80 -5.35 -2.78 -7.49
N PRO A 81 -4.24 -3.02 -8.17
CA PRO A 81 -4.15 -2.85 -9.62
C PRO A 81 -4.91 -3.98 -10.31
N VAL A 82 -6.24 -3.89 -10.30
CA VAL A 82 -7.13 -4.97 -10.74
C VAL A 82 -6.94 -5.33 -12.21
N GLU A 83 -6.52 -4.36 -13.03
CA GLU A 83 -6.18 -4.54 -14.45
C GLU A 83 -4.96 -5.42 -14.66
N GLU A 84 -4.03 -5.43 -13.71
CA GLU A 84 -2.83 -6.30 -13.70
C GLU A 84 -3.09 -7.64 -12.98
N LEU A 85 -4.21 -7.76 -12.28
CA LEU A 85 -4.57 -8.90 -11.45
C LEU A 85 -5.89 -9.55 -11.94
N CYS A 86 -6.91 -9.50 -11.08
CA CYS A 86 -8.14 -10.26 -11.28
C CYS A 86 -8.98 -9.82 -12.49
N GLU A 87 -9.11 -8.51 -12.74
CA GLU A 87 -9.86 -8.00 -13.90
C GLU A 87 -9.10 -8.22 -15.20
N GLY A 88 -7.76 -8.01 -15.18
CA GLY A 88 -6.89 -8.31 -16.33
C GLY A 88 -6.88 -9.78 -16.74
N ALA A 89 -7.10 -10.69 -15.77
CA ALA A 89 -7.22 -12.13 -16.02
C ALA A 89 -8.66 -12.59 -16.33
N CYS A 90 -9.65 -11.69 -16.32
CA CYS A 90 -11.03 -12.05 -16.58
C CYS A 90 -11.22 -12.47 -18.04
N VAL A 91 -11.79 -13.68 -18.28
CA VAL A 91 -11.99 -14.21 -19.63
C VAL A 91 -12.86 -13.31 -20.51
N LEU A 92 -13.79 -12.55 -19.94
CA LEU A 92 -14.58 -11.58 -20.70
C LEU A 92 -13.74 -10.42 -21.24
N GLY A 93 -12.57 -10.15 -20.68
CA GLY A 93 -11.66 -9.11 -21.15
C GLY A 93 -11.09 -9.35 -22.55
N ALA A 94 -11.15 -10.59 -23.07
CA ALA A 94 -10.65 -10.93 -24.40
C ALA A 94 -11.49 -10.33 -25.54
N GLU A 95 -12.82 -10.27 -25.36
CA GLU A 95 -13.76 -9.82 -26.40
C GLU A 95 -14.65 -8.66 -25.94
N HIS A 96 -14.74 -8.45 -24.64
CA HIS A 96 -15.61 -7.46 -24.01
C HIS A 96 -14.91 -6.75 -22.84
N ARG A 97 -15.65 -5.93 -22.12
CA ARG A 97 -15.19 -5.36 -20.86
C ARG A 97 -15.13 -6.45 -19.79
N PRO A 98 -14.01 -6.60 -19.05
CA PRO A 98 -13.94 -7.52 -17.92
C PRO A 98 -15.02 -7.21 -16.88
N ILE A 99 -15.28 -8.13 -15.97
CA ILE A 99 -16.12 -7.89 -14.79
C ILE A 99 -15.42 -6.87 -13.89
N MET A 100 -16.14 -5.89 -13.36
CA MET A 100 -15.66 -4.91 -12.38
C MET A 100 -15.50 -5.55 -11.00
N ILE A 101 -14.53 -6.46 -10.88
CA ILE A 101 -14.34 -7.33 -9.70
C ILE A 101 -14.02 -6.50 -8.46
N GLY A 102 -13.15 -5.51 -8.58
CA GLY A 102 -12.81 -4.60 -7.48
C GLY A 102 -14.03 -3.85 -6.96
N ARG A 103 -14.87 -3.30 -7.86
CA ARG A 103 -16.10 -2.59 -7.47
C ARG A 103 -17.15 -3.50 -6.83
N LEU A 104 -17.29 -4.73 -7.30
CA LEU A 104 -18.17 -5.74 -6.69
C LEU A 104 -17.65 -6.18 -5.31
N GLN A 105 -16.34 -6.34 -5.17
CA GLN A 105 -15.70 -6.62 -3.87
C GLN A 105 -15.97 -5.48 -2.89
N ARG A 106 -15.77 -4.22 -3.33
CA ARG A 106 -16.09 -3.03 -2.55
C ARG A 106 -17.56 -3.02 -2.11
N TYR A 107 -18.49 -3.26 -3.03
CA TYR A 107 -19.92 -3.29 -2.73
C TYR A 107 -20.26 -4.28 -1.60
N ALA A 108 -19.68 -5.48 -1.62
CA ALA A 108 -19.90 -6.48 -0.59
C ALA A 108 -19.22 -6.14 0.75
N THR A 109 -18.01 -5.57 0.72
CA THR A 109 -17.27 -5.24 1.95
C THR A 109 -17.83 -3.97 2.61
N ASP A 110 -18.20 -2.95 1.85
CA ASP A 110 -18.83 -1.74 2.37
C ASP A 110 -20.12 -2.05 3.13
N TYR A 111 -20.93 -3.00 2.65
CA TYR A 111 -22.13 -3.47 3.34
C TYR A 111 -21.82 -3.93 4.77
N ILE A 112 -20.76 -4.70 4.99
CA ILE A 112 -20.39 -5.21 6.32
C ILE A 112 -20.02 -4.08 7.28
N TYR A 113 -19.21 -3.13 6.81
CA TYR A 113 -18.76 -2.01 7.65
C TYR A 113 -19.90 -1.03 7.95
N GLN A 114 -20.76 -0.74 6.99
CA GLN A 114 -21.94 0.11 7.18
C GLN A 114 -22.94 -0.51 8.16
N GLN A 115 -23.09 -1.82 8.17
CA GLN A 115 -23.99 -2.53 9.08
C GLN A 115 -23.34 -2.88 10.43
N GLY A 116 -22.03 -2.64 10.61
CA GLY A 116 -21.30 -2.98 11.84
C GLY A 116 -21.27 -4.47 12.15
N ILE A 117 -21.21 -5.33 11.13
CA ILE A 117 -21.33 -6.78 11.29
C ILE A 117 -19.98 -7.41 11.61
N ASP A 118 -19.90 -8.14 12.70
CA ASP A 118 -18.74 -8.96 13.07
C ASP A 118 -18.83 -10.35 12.41
N LEU A 119 -17.99 -10.58 11.39
CA LEU A 119 -17.98 -11.84 10.64
C LEU A 119 -17.20 -12.96 11.33
N PHE A 120 -16.22 -12.61 12.13
CA PHE A 120 -15.28 -13.55 12.73
C PHE A 120 -15.28 -13.47 14.25
N LYS A 121 -14.83 -14.56 14.86
CA LYS A 121 -14.62 -14.66 16.30
C LYS A 121 -13.20 -15.13 16.57
N PRO A 122 -12.61 -14.79 17.72
CA PRO A 122 -11.35 -15.38 18.15
C PRO A 122 -11.46 -16.90 18.27
N GLY A 123 -10.37 -17.60 17.98
CA GLY A 123 -10.27 -19.04 18.18
C GLY A 123 -10.17 -19.44 19.66
N ALA A 124 -10.23 -20.74 19.94
CA ALA A 124 -9.98 -21.26 21.29
C ALA A 124 -8.56 -20.90 21.74
N PRO A 125 -8.36 -20.41 22.99
CA PRO A 125 -7.06 -19.94 23.45
C PRO A 125 -5.97 -21.01 23.37
N THR A 126 -4.86 -20.70 22.72
CA THR A 126 -3.68 -21.59 22.63
C THR A 126 -2.70 -21.40 23.79
N GLY A 127 -2.86 -20.34 24.59
CA GLY A 127 -1.90 -19.94 25.63
C GLY A 127 -0.62 -19.27 25.06
N LYS A 128 -0.47 -19.16 23.74
CA LYS A 128 0.70 -18.55 23.08
C LYS A 128 0.50 -17.08 22.81
N ARG A 129 1.58 -16.29 22.97
CA ARG A 129 1.59 -14.84 22.78
C ARG A 129 2.46 -14.48 21.58
N VAL A 130 1.94 -13.67 20.68
CA VAL A 130 2.66 -13.19 19.49
C VAL A 130 2.70 -11.67 19.47
N ALA A 131 3.89 -11.10 19.28
CA ALA A 131 4.08 -9.67 19.01
C ALA A 131 4.08 -9.42 17.51
N VAL A 132 3.43 -8.34 17.10
CA VAL A 132 3.46 -7.83 15.72
C VAL A 132 4.01 -6.41 15.76
N ILE A 133 5.09 -6.15 15.01
CA ILE A 133 5.71 -4.83 14.91
C ILE A 133 5.30 -4.19 13.58
N GLY A 134 4.49 -3.14 13.68
CA GLY A 134 3.85 -2.44 12.56
C GLY A 134 2.42 -2.89 12.32
N ALA A 135 1.50 -1.94 12.37
CA ALA A 135 0.06 -2.14 12.12
C ALA A 135 -0.33 -1.84 10.67
N GLY A 136 0.57 -2.03 9.69
CA GLY A 136 0.23 -1.98 8.28
C GLY A 136 -0.56 -3.23 7.83
N PRO A 137 -0.96 -3.32 6.54
CA PRO A 137 -1.77 -4.43 6.03
C PRO A 137 -1.19 -5.83 6.31
N ALA A 138 0.13 -6.00 6.22
CA ALA A 138 0.79 -7.27 6.57
C ALA A 138 0.65 -7.59 8.07
N GLY A 139 0.92 -6.60 8.93
CA GLY A 139 0.85 -6.77 10.39
C GLY A 139 -0.57 -7.03 10.87
N LEU A 140 -1.54 -6.24 10.43
CA LEU A 140 -2.95 -6.41 10.79
C LEU A 140 -3.50 -7.76 10.31
N THR A 141 -3.14 -8.17 9.09
CA THR A 141 -3.55 -9.49 8.57
C THR A 141 -2.94 -10.61 9.40
N CYS A 142 -1.62 -10.55 9.67
CA CYS A 142 -0.96 -11.54 10.52
C CYS A 142 -1.62 -11.61 11.90
N ALA A 143 -1.88 -10.47 12.53
CA ALA A 143 -2.52 -10.39 13.84
C ALA A 143 -3.94 -10.97 13.84
N GLY A 144 -4.77 -10.59 12.86
CA GLY A 144 -6.14 -11.08 12.75
C GLY A 144 -6.20 -12.59 12.48
N GLU A 145 -5.35 -13.11 11.59
CA GLU A 145 -5.28 -14.56 11.31
C GLU A 145 -4.82 -15.33 12.55
N LEU A 146 -3.83 -14.85 13.28
CA LEU A 146 -3.38 -15.47 14.54
C LEU A 146 -4.45 -15.45 15.63
N ALA A 147 -5.19 -14.34 15.76
CA ALA A 147 -6.30 -14.25 16.71
C ALA A 147 -7.45 -15.22 16.37
N LYS A 148 -7.78 -15.38 15.08
CA LYS A 148 -8.72 -16.41 14.61
C LYS A 148 -8.26 -17.83 14.95
N LEU A 149 -6.95 -18.06 15.08
CA LEU A 149 -6.33 -19.33 15.46
C LEU A 149 -6.14 -19.47 17.00
N GLY A 150 -6.61 -18.50 17.79
CA GLY A 150 -6.62 -18.55 19.25
C GLY A 150 -5.35 -18.05 19.95
N HIS A 151 -4.44 -17.40 19.24
CA HIS A 151 -3.28 -16.79 19.86
C HIS A 151 -3.62 -15.43 20.48
N SER A 152 -2.95 -15.08 21.58
CA SER A 152 -2.97 -13.73 22.15
C SER A 152 -2.00 -12.86 21.34
N VAL A 153 -2.50 -11.80 20.71
CA VAL A 153 -1.68 -10.95 19.82
C VAL A 153 -1.66 -9.52 20.30
N THR A 154 -0.45 -8.95 20.39
CA THR A 154 -0.24 -7.54 20.64
C THR A 154 0.48 -6.92 19.41
N VAL A 155 -0.12 -5.91 18.82
CA VAL A 155 0.44 -5.11 17.72
C VAL A 155 1.03 -3.83 18.28
N PHE A 156 2.28 -3.52 17.93
CA PHE A 156 2.96 -2.28 18.28
C PHE A 156 3.10 -1.42 17.01
N GLU A 157 2.52 -0.23 17.02
CA GLU A 157 2.53 0.71 15.91
C GLU A 157 3.18 2.03 16.32
N LYS A 158 4.14 2.50 15.54
CA LYS A 158 4.85 3.76 15.83
C LYS A 158 4.01 5.01 15.64
N ARG A 159 3.00 4.94 14.74
CA ARG A 159 2.10 6.05 14.44
C ARG A 159 0.92 6.08 15.40
N GLU A 160 0.17 7.16 15.35
CA GLU A 160 -1.04 7.37 16.17
C GLU A 160 -2.19 6.46 15.70
N LEU A 161 -2.37 6.29 14.39
CA LEU A 161 -3.43 5.46 13.81
C LEU A 161 -2.84 4.22 13.13
N PRO A 162 -3.53 3.07 13.20
CA PRO A 162 -3.13 1.85 12.53
C PRO A 162 -3.42 1.88 11.02
N ASN A 163 -3.06 0.79 10.34
CA ASN A 163 -3.21 0.46 8.93
C ASN A 163 -2.17 1.11 8.00
N GLY A 164 -1.07 1.67 8.57
CA GLY A 164 0.12 2.06 7.81
C GLY A 164 -0.18 2.98 6.63
N LEU A 165 0.32 2.65 5.43
CA LEU A 165 0.11 3.48 4.25
C LEU A 165 -1.34 3.53 3.77
N SER A 166 -2.20 2.56 4.10
CA SER A 166 -3.65 2.65 3.83
C SER A 166 -4.26 3.84 4.55
N THR A 167 -3.83 4.12 5.77
CA THR A 167 -4.26 5.31 6.51
C THR A 167 -3.57 6.59 6.04
N TYR A 168 -2.24 6.55 5.79
CA TYR A 168 -1.45 7.77 5.64
C TYR A 168 -0.92 8.04 4.23
N GLY A 169 -0.70 7.01 3.42
CA GLY A 169 0.07 7.12 2.18
C GLY A 169 -0.71 6.81 0.90
N ILE A 170 -1.97 6.37 1.00
CA ILE A 170 -2.88 6.21 -0.13
C ILE A 170 -3.82 7.41 -0.17
N THR A 171 -3.90 8.08 -1.31
CA THR A 171 -4.70 9.30 -1.48
C THR A 171 -6.20 9.09 -1.21
N LEU A 172 -6.91 10.12 -0.74
CA LEU A 172 -8.38 10.15 -0.60
C LEU A 172 -9.12 9.84 -1.91
N LEU A 173 -8.49 10.13 -3.06
CA LEU A 173 -9.05 9.80 -4.37
C LEU A 173 -9.29 8.30 -4.57
N ARG A 174 -8.61 7.46 -3.79
CA ARG A 174 -8.71 5.99 -3.83
C ARG A 174 -9.36 5.41 -2.61
N GLU A 175 -8.99 5.88 -1.42
CA GLU A 175 -9.39 5.27 -0.16
C GLU A 175 -9.60 6.30 0.94
N PRO A 176 -10.82 6.45 1.45
CA PRO A 176 -11.11 7.22 2.66
C PRO A 176 -10.42 6.62 3.90
N VAL A 177 -10.03 7.48 4.86
CA VAL A 177 -9.37 7.04 6.12
C VAL A 177 -10.23 6.06 6.90
N GLU A 178 -11.54 6.28 6.89
CA GLU A 178 -12.53 5.49 7.62
C GLU A 178 -12.53 4.02 7.21
N VAL A 179 -12.23 3.72 5.94
CA VAL A 179 -12.15 2.34 5.42
C VAL A 179 -10.95 1.63 6.05
N ALA A 180 -9.78 2.26 6.03
CA ALA A 180 -8.57 1.72 6.63
C ALA A 180 -8.72 1.48 8.14
N LEU A 181 -9.37 2.43 8.84
CA LEU A 181 -9.61 2.32 10.28
C LEU A 181 -10.67 1.27 10.61
N ALA A 182 -11.70 1.09 9.78
CA ALA A 182 -12.72 0.06 9.98
C ALA A 182 -12.12 -1.36 9.87
N GLU A 183 -11.16 -1.58 8.96
CA GLU A 183 -10.44 -2.85 8.86
C GLU A 183 -9.55 -3.10 10.09
N ALA A 184 -8.86 -2.09 10.60
CA ALA A 184 -8.09 -2.21 11.82
C ALA A 184 -8.98 -2.50 13.04
N GLU A 185 -10.16 -1.88 13.09
CA GLU A 185 -11.15 -2.13 14.16
C GLU A 185 -11.73 -3.55 14.08
N MET A 186 -11.96 -4.09 12.89
CA MET A 186 -12.36 -5.49 12.71
C MET A 186 -11.31 -6.44 13.32
N VAL A 187 -10.01 -6.16 13.11
CA VAL A 187 -8.92 -6.93 13.72
C VAL A 187 -8.90 -6.78 15.25
N ARG A 188 -9.14 -5.57 15.78
CA ARG A 188 -9.23 -5.33 17.23
C ARG A 188 -10.37 -6.13 17.88
N ARG A 189 -11.53 -6.22 17.21
CA ARG A 189 -12.69 -7.00 17.70
C ARG A 189 -12.43 -8.50 17.77
N LEU A 190 -11.38 -9.00 17.11
CA LEU A 190 -10.87 -10.37 17.30
C LEU A 190 -10.06 -10.56 18.58
N GLY A 191 -9.99 -9.54 19.45
CA GLY A 191 -9.23 -9.59 20.69
C GLY A 191 -7.75 -9.21 20.52
N VAL A 192 -7.36 -8.66 19.38
CA VAL A 192 -6.01 -8.13 19.16
C VAL A 192 -5.82 -6.82 19.90
N GLU A 193 -4.80 -6.73 20.73
CA GLU A 193 -4.39 -5.48 21.38
C GLU A 193 -3.52 -4.66 20.40
N ILE A 194 -3.95 -3.45 20.05
CA ILE A 194 -3.18 -2.54 19.19
C ILE A 194 -2.69 -1.36 20.05
N LYS A 195 -1.36 -1.29 20.24
CA LYS A 195 -0.65 -0.23 20.97
C LYS A 195 -0.03 0.72 19.96
N THR A 196 -0.61 1.90 19.82
CA THR A 196 -0.08 2.96 18.96
C THR A 196 0.98 3.80 19.68
N GLN A 197 1.74 4.60 18.93
CA GLN A 197 2.84 5.44 19.43
C GLN A 197 3.97 4.63 20.13
N MET A 198 4.13 3.37 19.71
CA MET A 198 5.16 2.44 20.22
C MET A 198 6.16 2.12 19.11
N GLU A 199 7.34 2.73 19.19
CA GLU A 199 8.39 2.59 18.18
C GLU A 199 9.56 1.75 18.71
N LEU A 200 9.86 0.66 18.02
CA LEU A 200 10.96 -0.22 18.34
C LEU A 200 12.31 0.50 18.18
N GLY A 201 13.13 0.43 19.22
CA GLY A 201 14.41 1.14 19.29
C GLY A 201 14.30 2.58 19.84
N ARG A 202 13.09 3.08 20.13
CA ARG A 202 12.89 4.39 20.75
C ARG A 202 12.25 4.28 22.13
N ASN A 203 10.98 3.86 22.20
CA ASN A 203 10.22 3.69 23.46
C ASN A 203 9.71 2.27 23.65
N LEU A 204 10.04 1.35 22.75
CA LEU A 204 9.82 -0.09 22.82
C LEU A 204 11.17 -0.79 22.67
N ARG A 205 11.61 -1.55 23.67
CA ARG A 205 12.89 -2.26 23.62
C ARG A 205 12.76 -3.65 23.01
N TRP A 206 13.74 -4.01 22.19
CA TRP A 206 13.76 -5.32 21.54
C TRP A 206 13.76 -6.49 22.53
N GLU A 207 14.58 -6.37 23.59
CA GLU A 207 14.72 -7.42 24.61
C GLU A 207 13.39 -7.69 25.33
N GLU A 208 12.57 -6.66 25.54
CA GLU A 208 11.24 -6.79 26.14
C GLU A 208 10.28 -7.52 25.19
N VAL A 209 10.28 -7.17 23.91
CA VAL A 209 9.46 -7.85 22.91
C VAL A 209 9.93 -9.29 22.76
N TYR A 210 11.21 -9.51 22.52
CA TYR A 210 11.75 -10.85 22.28
C TYR A 210 11.64 -11.76 23.51
N GLY A 211 11.75 -11.21 24.74
CA GLY A 211 11.65 -11.96 25.97
C GLY A 211 10.22 -12.34 26.40
N ASN A 212 9.23 -11.52 26.03
CA ASN A 212 7.86 -11.66 26.53
C ASN A 212 6.89 -12.37 25.58
N PHE A 213 7.28 -12.66 24.33
CA PHE A 213 6.43 -13.26 23.32
C PHE A 213 7.03 -14.56 22.77
N ASP A 214 6.18 -15.52 22.43
CA ASP A 214 6.59 -16.80 21.87
C ASP A 214 7.07 -16.69 20.42
N ALA A 215 6.54 -15.71 19.67
CA ALA A 215 6.99 -15.35 18.31
C ALA A 215 6.81 -13.84 18.06
N VAL A 216 7.56 -13.33 17.08
CA VAL A 216 7.49 -11.92 16.64
C VAL A 216 7.30 -11.88 15.13
N PHE A 217 6.38 -11.05 14.65
CA PHE A 217 6.22 -10.73 13.24
C PHE A 217 6.60 -9.28 12.97
N LEU A 218 7.43 -9.04 11.96
CA LEU A 218 7.88 -7.73 11.51
C LEU A 218 7.14 -7.32 10.24
N GLY A 219 6.15 -6.42 10.38
CA GLY A 219 5.37 -5.83 9.29
C GLY A 219 5.67 -4.34 9.12
N VAL A 220 6.94 -3.96 9.19
CA VAL A 220 7.41 -2.57 9.38
C VAL A 220 7.43 -1.72 8.10
N GLY A 221 7.13 -2.31 6.93
CA GLY A 221 7.15 -1.60 5.65
C GLY A 221 8.53 -1.08 5.25
N LEU A 222 8.57 0.08 4.63
CA LEU A 222 9.78 0.75 4.15
C LEU A 222 10.11 2.00 4.98
N GLY A 223 11.27 2.60 4.71
CA GLY A 223 11.76 3.83 5.32
C GLY A 223 11.20 5.10 4.67
N PRO A 224 11.80 6.27 4.97
CA PRO A 224 11.42 7.56 4.40
C PRO A 224 11.76 7.65 2.90
N VAL A 225 11.36 8.73 2.26
CA VAL A 225 11.79 9.05 0.89
C VAL A 225 13.27 9.47 0.91
N PRO A 226 14.14 8.87 0.06
CA PRO A 226 15.55 9.18 0.06
C PRO A 226 15.84 10.62 -0.37
N ALA A 227 17.01 11.13 0.04
CA ALA A 227 17.51 12.42 -0.41
C ALA A 227 17.87 12.38 -1.91
N LEU A 228 17.69 13.51 -2.60
CA LEU A 228 18.18 13.71 -3.97
C LEU A 228 19.67 14.12 -3.99
N GLY A 229 20.14 14.75 -2.93
CA GLY A 229 21.51 15.27 -2.81
C GLY A 229 21.80 16.46 -3.70
N ILE A 230 20.82 17.34 -3.94
CA ILE A 230 20.94 18.52 -4.77
C ILE A 230 20.82 19.81 -3.94
N PRO A 231 21.47 20.92 -4.35
CA PRO A 231 21.31 22.22 -3.69
C PRO A 231 19.84 22.66 -3.64
N GLY A 232 19.40 23.18 -2.49
CA GLY A 232 18.03 23.63 -2.25
C GLY A 232 17.02 22.51 -2.00
N GLU A 233 17.46 21.27 -1.80
CA GLU A 233 16.57 20.11 -1.54
C GLU A 233 15.69 20.30 -0.30
N GLU A 234 16.10 21.08 0.66
CA GLU A 234 15.35 21.41 1.89
C GLU A 234 14.02 22.13 1.60
N PHE A 235 13.85 22.69 0.41
CA PHE A 235 12.61 23.32 -0.06
C PHE A 235 11.71 22.36 -0.86
N ILE A 236 12.13 21.12 -1.08
CA ILE A 236 11.36 20.10 -1.79
C ILE A 236 10.47 19.35 -0.78
N LEU A 237 9.17 19.29 -1.05
CA LEU A 237 8.23 18.55 -0.24
C LEU A 237 8.39 17.03 -0.44
N ASP A 238 8.29 16.28 0.66
CA ASP A 238 8.25 14.82 0.62
C ASP A 238 6.89 14.32 0.13
N GLY A 239 6.86 13.42 -0.86
CA GLY A 239 5.63 12.95 -1.49
C GLY A 239 4.72 12.17 -0.55
N LEU A 240 5.27 11.39 0.40
CA LEU A 240 4.44 10.69 1.38
C LEU A 240 3.81 11.67 2.36
N SER A 241 4.59 12.64 2.85
CA SER A 241 4.08 13.70 3.72
C SER A 241 3.06 14.59 2.99
N TYR A 242 3.25 14.82 1.69
CA TYR A 242 2.31 15.56 0.84
C TYR A 242 0.96 14.84 0.75
N ILE A 243 0.96 13.53 0.48
CA ILE A 243 -0.24 12.70 0.46
C ILE A 243 -0.87 12.65 1.85
N GLU A 244 -0.08 12.42 2.89
CA GLU A 244 -0.56 12.39 4.26
C GLU A 244 -1.27 13.67 4.65
N THR A 245 -0.68 14.84 4.39
CA THR A 245 -1.31 16.12 4.68
C THR A 245 -2.61 16.30 3.90
N SER A 246 -2.62 15.93 2.62
CA SER A 246 -3.83 15.98 1.79
C SER A 246 -4.95 15.07 2.29
N LYS A 247 -4.59 13.97 2.96
CA LYS A 247 -5.53 12.97 3.46
C LYS A 247 -6.04 13.29 4.86
N MET A 248 -5.13 13.66 5.76
CA MET A 248 -5.46 13.85 7.18
C MET A 248 -5.93 15.27 7.49
N ASN A 249 -5.47 16.25 6.74
CA ASN A 249 -5.83 17.66 6.90
C ASN A 249 -5.76 18.41 5.57
N PRO A 250 -6.67 18.14 4.62
CA PRO A 250 -6.64 18.70 3.27
C PRO A 250 -6.55 20.23 3.25
N GLY A 251 -7.20 20.91 4.21
CA GLY A 251 -7.19 22.36 4.33
C GLY A 251 -5.85 22.98 4.73
N ALA A 252 -4.91 22.18 5.27
CA ALA A 252 -3.58 22.62 5.63
C ALA A 252 -2.58 22.52 4.47
N LEU A 253 -2.90 21.78 3.42
CA LEU A 253 -2.00 21.59 2.29
C LEU A 253 -2.03 22.83 1.38
N GLN A 254 -0.91 23.54 1.37
CA GLN A 254 -0.71 24.65 0.43
C GLN A 254 -0.18 24.09 -0.90
N VAL A 255 -0.85 24.43 -1.99
CA VAL A 255 -0.48 23.99 -3.33
C VAL A 255 -0.05 25.20 -4.16
N GLY A 256 1.10 25.07 -4.82
CA GLY A 256 1.61 26.06 -5.75
C GLY A 256 0.77 26.17 -7.02
N ARG A 257 0.99 27.23 -7.78
CA ARG A 257 0.35 27.40 -9.10
C ARG A 257 1.02 26.53 -10.16
N GLU A 258 2.36 26.43 -10.11
CA GLU A 258 3.18 25.64 -11.02
C GLU A 258 3.96 24.58 -10.22
N VAL A 259 3.46 23.35 -10.19
CA VAL A 259 3.99 22.27 -9.37
C VAL A 259 4.82 21.31 -10.22
N VAL A 260 6.03 21.01 -9.77
CA VAL A 260 6.86 19.95 -10.35
C VAL A 260 6.90 18.76 -9.40
N VAL A 261 6.56 17.57 -9.92
CA VAL A 261 6.65 16.30 -9.18
C VAL A 261 7.81 15.47 -9.74
N ILE A 262 8.77 15.15 -8.89
CA ILE A 262 9.95 14.33 -9.24
C ILE A 262 9.63 12.86 -8.97
N GLY A 263 9.54 12.06 -10.02
CA GLY A 263 9.25 10.63 -9.96
C GLY A 263 8.32 10.18 -11.07
N ALA A 264 8.12 8.85 -11.17
CA ALA A 264 7.21 8.25 -12.16
C ALA A 264 6.62 6.91 -11.65
N GLY A 265 6.46 6.77 -10.34
CA GLY A 265 5.69 5.70 -9.70
C GLY A 265 4.29 6.15 -9.32
N ASN A 266 3.47 5.24 -8.79
CA ASN A 266 2.09 5.53 -8.38
C ASN A 266 2.02 6.68 -7.37
N THR A 267 2.94 6.75 -6.39
CA THR A 267 3.03 7.86 -5.44
C THR A 267 3.23 9.22 -6.15
N ALA A 268 4.03 9.25 -7.23
CA ALA A 268 4.24 10.49 -7.99
C ALA A 268 2.97 10.89 -8.76
N VAL A 269 2.24 9.91 -9.31
CA VAL A 269 0.93 10.15 -9.94
C VAL A 269 -0.06 10.69 -8.91
N ASP A 270 -0.12 10.10 -7.72
CA ASP A 270 -0.98 10.56 -6.63
C ASP A 270 -0.66 12.01 -6.23
N CYS A 271 0.62 12.34 -5.99
CA CYS A 271 1.04 13.72 -5.68
C CYS A 271 0.65 14.71 -6.79
N ALA A 272 0.88 14.35 -8.04
CA ALA A 272 0.56 15.20 -9.19
C ALA A 272 -0.96 15.43 -9.34
N THR A 273 -1.75 14.37 -9.13
CA THR A 273 -3.22 14.46 -9.18
C THR A 273 -3.78 15.28 -8.03
N ILE A 274 -3.25 15.11 -6.81
CA ILE A 274 -3.62 15.93 -5.65
C ILE A 274 -3.35 17.41 -5.94
N ALA A 275 -2.13 17.74 -6.42
CA ALA A 275 -1.78 19.11 -6.75
C ALA A 275 -2.74 19.71 -7.80
N LYS A 276 -3.02 18.96 -8.87
CA LYS A 276 -3.91 19.39 -9.94
C LYS A 276 -5.33 19.66 -9.44
N ARG A 277 -5.89 18.75 -8.69
CA ARG A 277 -7.27 18.86 -8.16
C ARG A 277 -7.41 19.93 -7.10
N LEU A 278 -6.36 20.20 -6.32
CA LEU A 278 -6.35 21.30 -5.34
C LEU A 278 -6.06 22.67 -5.97
N GLY A 279 -5.98 22.77 -7.30
CA GLY A 279 -6.00 24.04 -8.02
C GLY A 279 -4.66 24.47 -8.62
N ALA A 280 -3.64 23.61 -8.69
CA ALA A 280 -2.45 23.93 -9.47
C ALA A 280 -2.81 24.18 -10.94
N GLU A 281 -2.38 25.31 -11.49
CA GLU A 281 -2.65 25.68 -12.89
C GLU A 281 -1.91 24.72 -13.84
N ARG A 282 -0.63 24.44 -13.53
CA ARG A 282 0.20 23.49 -14.25
C ARG A 282 0.88 22.51 -13.30
N VAL A 283 0.82 21.22 -13.65
CA VAL A 283 1.54 20.17 -12.94
C VAL A 283 2.40 19.40 -13.94
N THR A 284 3.69 19.31 -13.66
CA THR A 284 4.67 18.64 -14.53
C THR A 284 5.36 17.52 -13.75
N MET A 285 5.24 16.29 -14.21
CA MET A 285 6.02 15.16 -13.69
C MET A 285 7.37 15.07 -14.41
N VAL A 286 8.46 14.98 -13.65
CA VAL A 286 9.83 14.91 -14.17
C VAL A 286 10.40 13.52 -13.88
N TYR A 287 10.90 12.85 -14.93
CA TYR A 287 11.46 11.52 -14.82
C TYR A 287 12.76 11.35 -15.61
N ARG A 288 13.79 10.77 -14.96
CA ARG A 288 15.12 10.61 -15.54
C ARG A 288 15.25 9.52 -16.62
N ARG A 289 14.20 8.70 -16.83
CA ARG A 289 14.10 7.68 -17.89
C ARG A 289 12.96 7.99 -18.84
N THR A 290 12.57 7.03 -19.68
CA THR A 290 11.43 7.17 -20.58
C THR A 290 10.14 6.61 -19.96
N GLN A 291 9.03 6.78 -20.67
CA GLN A 291 7.74 6.19 -20.27
C GLN A 291 7.84 4.66 -20.10
N LYS A 292 8.63 3.98 -20.92
CA LYS A 292 8.80 2.53 -20.87
C LYS A 292 9.35 2.03 -19.52
N GLU A 293 10.19 2.84 -18.87
CA GLU A 293 10.78 2.52 -17.56
C GLU A 293 10.00 3.08 -16.39
N MET A 294 8.81 3.68 -16.60
CA MET A 294 7.93 4.08 -15.50
C MET A 294 7.57 2.88 -14.63
N THR A 295 7.41 3.15 -13.34
CA THR A 295 6.97 2.14 -12.37
C THR A 295 5.50 2.32 -11.98
N ALA A 296 4.86 3.40 -12.39
CA ALA A 296 3.41 3.55 -12.34
C ALA A 296 2.76 2.59 -13.33
N TYR A 297 1.60 2.07 -12.97
CA TYR A 297 0.83 1.20 -13.86
C TYR A 297 0.35 1.98 -15.10
N PRO A 298 0.15 1.32 -16.26
CA PRO A 298 -0.30 1.98 -17.49
C PRO A 298 -1.60 2.77 -17.30
N PHE A 299 -2.57 2.23 -16.57
CA PHE A 299 -3.83 2.92 -16.31
C PHE A 299 -3.65 4.18 -15.44
N GLU A 300 -2.68 4.21 -14.53
CA GLU A 300 -2.32 5.39 -13.72
C GLU A 300 -1.73 6.50 -14.58
N PHE A 301 -0.87 6.13 -15.52
CA PHE A 301 -0.31 7.08 -16.48
C PHE A 301 -1.41 7.71 -17.35
N GLU A 302 -2.32 6.90 -17.88
CA GLU A 302 -3.45 7.40 -18.68
C GLU A 302 -4.41 8.24 -17.85
N PHE A 303 -4.62 7.89 -16.58
CA PHE A 303 -5.39 8.70 -15.64
C PHE A 303 -4.74 10.07 -15.44
N ALA A 304 -3.44 10.12 -15.15
CA ALA A 304 -2.71 11.36 -14.96
C ALA A 304 -2.78 12.28 -16.21
N LYS A 305 -2.70 11.72 -17.41
CA LYS A 305 -2.87 12.46 -18.66
C LYS A 305 -4.27 13.07 -18.79
N LYS A 306 -5.32 12.31 -18.42
CA LYS A 306 -6.71 12.81 -18.43
C LYS A 306 -6.93 13.94 -17.43
N GLU A 307 -6.22 13.93 -16.30
CA GLU A 307 -6.20 15.03 -15.32
C GLU A 307 -5.42 16.27 -15.83
N GLY A 308 -4.79 16.20 -17.01
CA GLY A 308 -4.04 17.30 -17.59
C GLY A 308 -2.62 17.47 -17.02
N ILE A 309 -2.02 16.41 -16.52
CA ILE A 309 -0.65 16.39 -16.00
C ILE A 309 0.33 16.26 -17.17
N GLU A 310 1.34 17.13 -17.21
CA GLU A 310 2.42 17.11 -18.19
C GLU A 310 3.54 16.14 -17.76
N PHE A 311 4.21 15.50 -18.73
CA PHE A 311 5.33 14.61 -18.49
C PHE A 311 6.61 15.09 -19.17
N ARG A 312 7.69 15.20 -18.41
CA ARG A 312 9.06 15.52 -18.89
C ARG A 312 9.96 14.32 -18.64
N PHE A 313 10.02 13.44 -19.62
CA PHE A 313 10.91 12.29 -19.62
C PHE A 313 12.36 12.71 -19.90
N LEU A 314 13.31 11.81 -19.61
CA LEU A 314 14.75 12.03 -19.80
C LEU A 314 15.22 13.35 -19.18
N THR A 315 14.73 13.62 -17.98
CA THR A 315 14.99 14.88 -17.27
C THR A 315 15.32 14.57 -15.82
N GLN A 316 16.45 15.09 -15.34
CA GLN A 316 16.90 14.95 -13.96
C GLN A 316 17.09 16.31 -13.31
N PRO A 317 16.52 16.56 -12.12
CA PRO A 317 16.79 17.75 -11.34
C PRO A 317 18.23 17.78 -10.87
N VAL A 318 18.81 18.99 -10.81
CA VAL A 318 20.19 19.21 -10.34
C VAL A 318 20.30 20.33 -9.29
N GLU A 319 19.31 21.23 -9.19
CA GLU A 319 19.31 22.33 -8.26
C GLU A 319 17.91 22.93 -8.15
N VAL A 320 17.50 23.34 -6.94
CA VAL A 320 16.31 24.17 -6.72
C VAL A 320 16.71 25.63 -6.75
N LEU A 321 16.09 26.41 -7.62
CA LEU A 321 16.35 27.83 -7.74
C LEU A 321 15.44 28.60 -6.77
N LEU A 322 16.05 29.44 -5.97
CA LEU A 322 15.37 30.23 -4.95
C LEU A 322 15.50 31.74 -5.22
N GLN A 323 14.45 32.47 -4.90
CA GLN A 323 14.46 33.92 -4.80
C GLN A 323 13.74 34.33 -3.52
N ASP A 324 14.39 35.11 -2.67
CA ASP A 324 13.86 35.55 -1.37
C ASP A 324 13.35 34.42 -0.49
N GLY A 325 14.06 33.25 -0.50
CA GLY A 325 13.70 32.06 0.27
C GLY A 325 12.49 31.28 -0.27
N ARG A 326 12.05 31.55 -1.50
CA ARG A 326 10.93 30.85 -2.17
C ARG A 326 11.43 30.14 -3.41
N VAL A 327 10.82 29.00 -3.73
CA VAL A 327 11.07 28.26 -4.96
C VAL A 327 10.60 29.11 -6.15
N MET A 328 11.48 29.30 -7.12
CA MET A 328 11.20 30.01 -8.39
C MET A 328 11.43 29.13 -9.61
N GLY A 329 12.03 27.97 -9.43
CA GLY A 329 12.26 27.04 -10.51
C GLY A 329 13.09 25.85 -10.09
N LEU A 330 13.11 24.87 -10.96
CA LEU A 330 13.91 23.66 -10.84
C LEU A 330 14.88 23.59 -12.02
N LYS A 331 16.17 23.68 -11.74
CA LYS A 331 17.21 23.46 -12.75
C LYS A 331 17.34 21.97 -13.02
N CYS A 332 17.27 21.60 -14.26
CA CYS A 332 17.31 20.22 -14.72
C CYS A 332 18.37 20.04 -15.80
N VAL A 333 18.79 18.79 -15.99
CA VAL A 333 19.65 18.37 -17.10
C VAL A 333 18.92 17.32 -17.94
N ARG A 334 19.13 17.33 -19.24
CA ARG A 334 18.62 16.27 -20.13
C ARG A 334 19.41 14.99 -19.92
N MET A 335 18.70 13.87 -20.03
CA MET A 335 19.30 12.55 -19.87
C MET A 335 19.28 11.79 -21.20
N ARG A 336 20.16 10.83 -21.35
CA ARG A 336 20.08 9.74 -22.34
C ARG A 336 20.14 8.41 -21.62
N LEU A 337 19.60 7.37 -22.22
CA LEU A 337 19.72 6.02 -21.68
C LEU A 337 21.05 5.43 -22.10
N GLY A 338 21.81 4.92 -21.14
CA GLY A 338 23.03 4.13 -21.31
C GLY A 338 22.77 2.63 -21.30
N ALA A 339 23.84 1.84 -21.13
CA ALA A 339 23.73 0.40 -20.98
C ALA A 339 22.86 0.00 -19.76
N PRO A 340 22.17 -1.14 -19.82
CA PRO A 340 21.43 -1.66 -18.67
C PRO A 340 22.35 -1.95 -17.48
N ASP A 341 21.85 -1.73 -16.27
CA ASP A 341 22.48 -2.16 -15.02
C ASP A 341 22.28 -3.67 -14.77
N ALA A 342 22.79 -4.17 -13.65
CA ALA A 342 22.65 -5.58 -13.24
C ALA A 342 21.18 -6.05 -13.08
N THR A 343 20.22 -5.13 -13.03
CA THR A 343 18.78 -5.44 -12.98
C THR A 343 18.12 -5.43 -14.36
N GLY A 344 18.87 -5.14 -15.44
CA GLY A 344 18.39 -5.02 -16.80
C GLY A 344 17.76 -3.67 -17.13
N ARG A 345 17.82 -2.66 -16.21
CA ARG A 345 17.26 -1.33 -16.44
C ARG A 345 18.30 -0.37 -17.04
N PRO A 346 17.96 0.37 -18.11
CA PRO A 346 18.85 1.35 -18.71
C PRO A 346 19.31 2.39 -17.68
N VAL A 347 20.62 2.63 -17.60
CA VAL A 347 21.20 3.64 -16.69
C VAL A 347 21.01 5.03 -17.32
N PRO A 348 20.36 5.99 -16.62
CA PRO A 348 20.25 7.35 -17.12
C PRO A 348 21.61 8.06 -17.01
N VAL A 349 22.07 8.66 -18.11
CA VAL A 349 23.34 9.37 -18.21
C VAL A 349 23.07 10.85 -18.57
N PRO A 350 23.61 11.82 -17.81
CA PRO A 350 23.43 13.23 -18.12
C PRO A 350 24.05 13.61 -19.48
N VAL A 351 23.39 14.51 -20.20
CA VAL A 351 23.92 15.11 -21.42
C VAL A 351 24.58 16.43 -21.03
N ALA A 352 25.89 16.52 -21.19
CA ALA A 352 26.66 17.70 -20.83
C ALA A 352 26.19 18.95 -21.63
N GLY A 353 26.08 20.11 -20.95
CA GLY A 353 25.67 21.37 -21.54
C GLY A 353 24.20 21.45 -21.92
N SER A 354 23.36 20.55 -21.38
CA SER A 354 21.93 20.49 -21.68
C SER A 354 21.05 21.00 -20.56
N GLU A 355 21.63 21.73 -19.62
CA GLU A 355 20.94 22.30 -18.47
C GLU A 355 19.84 23.28 -18.92
N PHE A 356 18.72 23.23 -18.23
CA PHE A 356 17.59 24.14 -18.45
C PHE A 356 16.80 24.34 -17.17
N VAL A 357 15.95 25.33 -17.13
CA VAL A 357 15.12 25.65 -15.97
C VAL A 357 13.66 25.36 -16.30
N LEU A 358 13.00 24.66 -15.38
CA LEU A 358 11.55 24.58 -15.32
C LEU A 358 11.09 25.62 -14.29
N ALA A 359 10.30 26.59 -14.74
CA ALA A 359 9.64 27.53 -13.83
C ALA A 359 8.64 26.75 -12.97
N CYS A 360 8.70 26.92 -11.66
CA CYS A 360 7.76 26.34 -10.70
C CYS A 360 7.88 27.08 -9.36
N ASP A 361 6.81 27.07 -8.60
CA ASP A 361 6.76 27.63 -7.26
C ASP A 361 6.63 26.55 -6.16
N GLN A 362 6.50 25.28 -6.56
CA GLN A 362 6.49 24.15 -5.65
C GLN A 362 7.12 22.91 -6.31
N VAL A 363 7.89 22.15 -5.51
CA VAL A 363 8.50 20.89 -5.94
C VAL A 363 8.16 19.80 -4.92
N VAL A 364 7.73 18.62 -5.42
CA VAL A 364 7.43 17.43 -4.61
C VAL A 364 8.28 16.27 -5.08
N LYS A 365 8.97 15.56 -4.19
CA LYS A 365 9.74 14.35 -4.54
C LYS A 365 9.00 13.08 -4.17
N ALA A 366 8.82 12.18 -5.15
CA ALA A 366 8.19 10.87 -4.99
C ALA A 366 9.02 9.79 -5.72
N ILE A 367 10.23 9.58 -5.22
CA ILE A 367 11.29 8.78 -5.87
C ILE A 367 11.49 7.39 -5.26
N GLY A 368 10.51 6.90 -4.50
CA GLY A 368 10.53 5.65 -3.77
C GLY A 368 10.89 5.85 -2.30
N GLN A 369 11.12 4.76 -1.59
CA GLN A 369 11.41 4.74 -0.17
C GLN A 369 12.71 4.00 0.12
N GLU A 370 13.38 4.37 1.21
CA GLU A 370 14.54 3.67 1.74
C GLU A 370 14.17 2.28 2.25
N LYS A 371 15.18 1.44 2.37
CA LYS A 371 15.01 0.10 2.95
C LYS A 371 14.79 0.20 4.46
N PRO A 372 14.18 -0.83 5.08
CA PRO A 372 13.86 -0.78 6.50
C PRO A 372 15.13 -0.77 7.36
N ALA A 373 15.40 0.34 8.07
CA ALA A 373 16.53 0.48 8.99
C ALA A 373 16.49 -0.56 10.13
N LEU A 374 15.32 -1.11 10.44
CA LEU A 374 15.14 -2.13 11.47
C LEU A 374 15.96 -3.41 11.18
N ALA A 375 16.23 -3.70 9.91
CA ALA A 375 17.05 -4.86 9.54
C ALA A 375 18.47 -4.75 10.10
N GLU A 376 19.06 -3.55 10.05
CA GLU A 376 20.38 -3.27 10.62
C GLU A 376 20.34 -3.24 12.15
N LEU A 377 19.33 -2.57 12.72
CA LEU A 377 19.15 -2.48 14.18
C LEU A 377 19.09 -3.87 14.84
N LEU A 378 18.45 -4.83 14.21
CA LEU A 378 18.29 -6.20 14.72
C LEU A 378 19.35 -7.19 14.20
N GLY A 379 20.30 -6.76 13.40
CA GLY A 379 21.33 -7.63 12.81
C GLY A 379 20.75 -8.72 11.89
N LEU A 380 19.62 -8.43 11.20
CA LEU A 380 18.98 -9.39 10.31
C LEU A 380 19.73 -9.54 8.99
N LYS A 381 19.79 -10.75 8.45
CA LYS A 381 20.27 -10.96 7.08
C LYS A 381 19.34 -10.28 6.09
N THR A 382 19.93 -9.65 5.08
CA THR A 382 19.19 -8.92 4.03
C THR A 382 19.54 -9.44 2.64
N GLU A 383 18.61 -9.24 1.69
CA GLU A 383 18.82 -9.37 0.26
C GLU A 383 18.48 -8.03 -0.40
N LYS A 384 19.46 -7.40 -1.07
CA LYS A 384 19.31 -6.06 -1.68
C LYS A 384 18.78 -5.00 -0.69
N GLY A 385 19.11 -5.11 0.59
CA GLY A 385 18.66 -4.21 1.66
C GLY A 385 17.27 -4.52 2.24
N PHE A 386 16.56 -5.52 1.74
CA PHE A 386 15.29 -6.01 2.30
C PHE A 386 15.56 -7.16 3.28
N ILE A 387 14.73 -7.32 4.29
CA ILE A 387 14.81 -8.43 5.24
C ILE A 387 14.69 -9.75 4.47
N LYS A 388 15.68 -10.62 4.62
CA LYS A 388 15.66 -11.95 4.01
C LYS A 388 14.88 -12.91 4.88
N VAL A 389 13.91 -13.59 4.27
CA VAL A 389 13.12 -14.66 4.92
C VAL A 389 13.26 -15.96 4.15
N ASP A 390 12.99 -17.07 4.83
CA ASP A 390 12.82 -18.39 4.25
C ASP A 390 11.39 -18.59 3.67
N PRO A 391 11.05 -19.75 3.09
CA PRO A 391 9.71 -20.04 2.58
C PRO A 391 8.59 -19.96 3.63
N ASP A 392 8.92 -20.13 4.91
CA ASP A 392 8.00 -20.01 6.04
C ASP A 392 7.96 -18.60 6.65
N TYR A 393 8.49 -17.60 5.93
CA TYR A 393 8.58 -16.19 6.36
C TYR A 393 9.45 -15.96 7.59
N GLN A 394 10.23 -16.94 8.05
CA GLN A 394 11.15 -16.77 9.18
C GLN A 394 12.41 -16.01 8.73
N THR A 395 12.85 -15.08 9.55
CA THR A 395 14.09 -14.30 9.35
C THR A 395 15.33 -15.12 9.78
N SER A 396 16.49 -14.46 9.77
CA SER A 396 17.73 -15.07 10.31
C SER A 396 17.73 -15.22 11.85
N LEU A 397 16.79 -14.57 12.56
CA LEU A 397 16.61 -14.75 13.99
C LEU A 397 15.53 -15.81 14.27
N PRO A 398 15.78 -16.74 15.24
CA PRO A 398 14.79 -17.73 15.62
C PRO A 398 13.47 -17.08 16.07
N ARG A 399 12.34 -17.69 15.74
CA ARG A 399 10.97 -17.25 16.09
C ARG A 399 10.63 -15.78 15.71
N VAL A 400 11.41 -15.18 14.79
CA VAL A 400 11.16 -13.86 14.22
C VAL A 400 10.82 -14.02 12.74
N TYR A 401 9.66 -13.52 12.35
CA TYR A 401 9.10 -13.61 11.01
C TYR A 401 8.96 -12.21 10.42
N ALA A 402 8.87 -12.09 9.11
CA ALA A 402 8.64 -10.80 8.46
C ALA A 402 7.77 -10.95 7.22
N GLY A 403 7.05 -9.87 6.86
CA GLY A 403 6.20 -9.83 5.67
C GLY A 403 5.86 -8.41 5.24
N GLY A 404 5.30 -8.27 4.04
CA GLY A 404 5.00 -6.99 3.41
C GLY A 404 6.22 -6.37 2.73
N ASP A 405 6.19 -5.05 2.57
CA ASP A 405 7.19 -4.35 1.76
C ASP A 405 8.63 -4.48 2.27
N CYS A 406 8.81 -4.72 3.56
CA CYS A 406 10.14 -4.89 4.16
C CYS A 406 10.90 -6.14 3.69
N ILE A 407 10.21 -7.12 3.08
CA ILE A 407 10.84 -8.33 2.51
C ILE A 407 10.83 -8.33 0.98
N ARG A 408 10.34 -7.27 0.31
CA ARG A 408 10.05 -7.25 -1.13
C ARG A 408 11.30 -6.97 -1.98
N ALA A 409 12.29 -7.87 -1.92
CA ALA A 409 13.49 -7.82 -2.76
C ALA A 409 13.22 -8.03 -4.26
N LYS A 410 12.07 -8.65 -4.60
CA LYS A 410 11.60 -8.95 -5.96
C LYS A 410 10.09 -8.77 -6.07
N GLY A 411 9.63 -8.39 -7.25
CA GLY A 411 8.21 -8.18 -7.54
C GLY A 411 7.67 -6.84 -7.04
N PRO A 412 6.43 -6.50 -7.38
CA PRO A 412 5.81 -5.26 -6.98
C PRO A 412 5.42 -5.26 -5.50
N ALA A 413 5.66 -4.15 -4.82
CA ALA A 413 5.08 -3.87 -3.52
C ALA A 413 3.62 -3.47 -3.72
N SER A 414 2.70 -4.11 -2.99
CA SER A 414 1.27 -3.76 -3.02
C SER A 414 0.57 -4.23 -1.75
N THR A 415 -0.54 -3.60 -1.43
CA THR A 415 -1.36 -3.95 -0.26
C THR A 415 -1.76 -5.42 -0.26
N VAL A 416 -2.24 -5.94 -1.38
CA VAL A 416 -2.68 -7.35 -1.47
C VAL A 416 -1.54 -8.35 -1.29
N MET A 417 -0.32 -8.02 -1.73
CA MET A 417 0.86 -8.86 -1.47
C MET A 417 1.25 -8.82 0.01
N ALA A 418 1.19 -7.65 0.64
CA ALA A 418 1.44 -7.51 2.07
C ALA A 418 0.42 -8.31 2.91
N VAL A 419 -0.85 -8.31 2.52
CA VAL A 419 -1.90 -9.15 3.13
C VAL A 419 -1.58 -10.64 2.98
N GLN A 420 -1.19 -11.08 1.80
CA GLN A 420 -0.84 -12.49 1.58
C GLN A 420 0.37 -12.92 2.42
N ASP A 421 1.41 -12.09 2.50
CA ASP A 421 2.57 -12.36 3.35
C ASP A 421 2.16 -12.50 4.82
N GLY A 422 1.34 -11.58 5.34
CA GLY A 422 0.82 -11.63 6.71
C GLY A 422 0.01 -12.90 6.99
N LYS A 423 -0.84 -13.30 6.03
CA LYS A 423 -1.65 -14.53 6.13
C LYS A 423 -0.79 -15.79 6.15
N LEU A 424 0.20 -15.89 5.27
CA LEU A 424 1.08 -17.06 5.19
C LEU A 424 2.03 -17.14 6.39
N ALA A 425 2.58 -16.01 6.82
CA ALA A 425 3.40 -15.93 8.02
C ALA A 425 2.61 -16.34 9.29
N ALA A 426 1.36 -15.91 9.41
CA ALA A 426 0.50 -16.30 10.52
C ALA A 426 0.30 -17.82 10.60
N ARG A 427 0.09 -18.47 9.45
CA ARG A 427 -0.01 -19.94 9.35
C ARG A 427 1.30 -20.62 9.77
N ALA A 428 2.44 -20.13 9.28
CA ALA A 428 3.76 -20.68 9.63
C ALA A 428 4.04 -20.53 11.15
N ILE A 429 3.76 -19.34 11.72
CA ILE A 429 3.87 -19.09 13.16
C ILE A 429 2.98 -20.05 13.95
N HIS A 430 1.71 -20.18 13.56
CA HIS A 430 0.77 -21.09 14.21
C HIS A 430 1.28 -22.53 14.20
N CYS A 431 1.62 -23.06 13.04
CA CYS A 431 2.14 -24.41 12.92
C CYS A 431 3.36 -24.63 13.83
N ARG A 432 4.29 -23.68 13.88
CA ARG A 432 5.49 -23.77 14.70
C ARG A 432 5.17 -23.78 16.21
N LEU A 433 4.24 -22.92 16.64
CA LEU A 433 3.90 -22.77 18.06
C LEU A 433 3.05 -23.93 18.61
N VAL A 434 2.25 -24.57 17.75
CA VAL A 434 1.37 -25.69 18.14
C VAL A 434 2.07 -27.04 17.98
N SER A 435 2.97 -27.18 16.97
CA SER A 435 3.71 -28.43 16.72
C SER A 435 4.94 -28.60 17.63
N SER A 436 5.34 -27.57 18.40
CA SER A 436 6.38 -27.74 19.42
C SER A 436 5.79 -28.54 20.59
N PRO A 437 6.24 -29.78 20.88
CA PRO A 437 5.78 -30.50 22.07
C PRO A 437 6.06 -29.60 23.26
N GLY A 438 5.04 -29.37 24.09
CA GLY A 438 5.25 -28.79 25.40
C GLY A 438 6.35 -29.60 26.09
N ALA A 439 7.30 -28.92 26.74
CA ALA A 439 8.22 -29.55 27.62
C ALA A 439 7.39 -30.51 28.51
N ALA A 440 7.71 -31.81 28.40
CA ALA A 440 7.19 -32.78 29.31
C ALA A 440 7.47 -32.23 30.72
N ALA A 441 6.46 -32.14 31.55
CA ALA A 441 6.66 -31.95 32.97
C ALA A 441 7.61 -33.07 33.38
N ASP A 442 8.81 -32.71 33.80
CA ASP A 442 9.68 -33.62 34.53
C ASP A 442 8.95 -33.99 35.85
N ASP A 443 8.62 -35.26 35.96
CA ASP A 443 8.28 -35.92 37.22
C ASP A 443 9.49 -35.94 38.15
#